data_8be4b5b8935f7d9f77a950e2e7061a37
#
_entry.id   8be4b5b8935f7d9f77a950e2e7061a37
#
_cell.length_a   1.000
_cell.length_b   1.000
_cell.length_c   1.000
_cell.angle_alpha   90.00
_cell.angle_beta   90.00
_cell.angle_gamma   90.00
#
_symmetry.space_group_name_H-M   'P 1'
#
loop_
_entity.id
_entity.type
_entity.pdbx_description
1 polymer ?
#
loop_
_entity_poly.entity_id
_entity_poly.type
_entity_poly.pdbx_seq_one_letter_code
_entity_poly.pdbx_strand_id
1 'polypeptide(L)'
;MKKVLVFGTFDIVHAGHIHMLREAKSYGDYLTVVVSRDEITTQVKGVPPIFSEQTRVQDIQALNIADKVRLGNLGEDRYKVIAEENPDIIALGYDQEAFTDKLSEHIDQQKTKIVRLHAYKPEIFKSSKIKEQWKKERKI
;
A
#
# COMPACT_ATOMS: atom_id res chain seq x y z
N MET A 1 -3.64 12.71 -18.10
CA MET A 1 -2.78 12.33 -16.97
C MET A 1 -3.03 10.87 -16.61
N LYS A 2 -1.98 10.08 -16.53
CA LYS A 2 -2.10 8.66 -16.18
C LYS A 2 -1.96 8.51 -14.67
N LYS A 3 -3.01 8.01 -14.02
CA LYS A 3 -3.09 7.87 -12.56
C LYS A 3 -2.77 6.45 -12.13
N VAL A 4 -1.87 6.32 -11.16
CA VAL A 4 -1.50 5.03 -10.55
C VAL A 4 -1.99 5.01 -9.10
N LEU A 5 -2.59 3.91 -8.69
CA LEU A 5 -3.07 3.70 -7.33
C LEU A 5 -2.32 2.53 -6.70
N VAL A 6 -1.82 2.73 -5.48
CA VAL A 6 -1.12 1.71 -4.69
C VAL A 6 -1.79 1.59 -3.33
N PHE A 7 -1.94 0.37 -2.85
CA PHE A 7 -2.46 0.08 -1.51
C PHE A 7 -1.38 -0.52 -0.64
N GLY A 8 -1.41 -0.23 0.64
CA GLY A 8 -0.51 -0.88 1.58
C GLY A 8 -0.74 -0.47 3.02
N THR A 9 -0.13 -1.21 3.93
CA THR A 9 -0.14 -0.89 5.35
C THR A 9 0.95 0.12 5.69
N PHE A 10 2.17 -0.09 5.17
CA PHE A 10 3.33 0.77 5.37
C PHE A 10 3.62 1.04 6.85
N ASP A 11 3.59 -0.02 7.67
CA ASP A 11 3.72 0.12 9.12
C ASP A 11 5.12 0.57 9.53
N ILE A 12 6.15 -0.06 8.96
CA ILE A 12 7.53 0.37 9.10
C ILE A 12 8.08 0.59 7.71
N VAL A 13 8.32 1.84 7.35
CA VAL A 13 8.83 2.19 6.02
C VAL A 13 10.29 1.78 5.90
N HIS A 14 10.61 1.08 4.82
CA HIS A 14 11.97 0.60 4.55
C HIS A 14 12.30 0.69 3.06
N ALA A 15 13.53 0.32 2.70
CA ALA A 15 14.01 0.43 1.31
C ALA A 15 13.13 -0.32 0.31
N GLY A 16 12.52 -1.45 0.71
CA GLY A 16 11.60 -2.19 -0.13
C GLY A 16 10.36 -1.37 -0.52
N HIS A 17 9.82 -0.62 0.43
CA HIS A 17 8.69 0.28 0.16
C HIS A 17 9.08 1.40 -0.79
N ILE A 18 10.25 1.99 -0.59
CA ILE A 18 10.75 3.08 -1.44
C ILE A 18 10.91 2.59 -2.88
N HIS A 19 11.52 1.42 -3.06
CA HIS A 19 11.67 0.80 -4.38
C HIS A 19 10.31 0.57 -5.04
N MET A 20 9.36 0.01 -4.31
CA MET A 20 8.01 -0.29 -4.79
C MET A 20 7.30 0.98 -5.23
N LEU A 21 7.35 2.04 -4.42
CA LEU A 21 6.67 3.30 -4.73
C LEU A 21 7.29 3.98 -5.95
N ARG A 22 8.61 3.93 -6.11
CA ARG A 22 9.29 4.47 -7.28
C ARG A 22 8.92 3.70 -8.54
N GLU A 23 8.86 2.37 -8.44
CA GLU A 23 8.41 1.54 -9.56
C GLU A 23 6.97 1.88 -9.94
N ALA A 24 6.07 1.98 -8.95
CA ALA A 24 4.69 2.35 -9.19
C ALA A 24 4.57 3.71 -9.88
N LYS A 25 5.34 4.69 -9.42
CA LYS A 25 5.37 6.04 -10.02
C LYS A 25 5.77 6.00 -11.49
N SER A 26 6.67 5.08 -11.86
CA SER A 26 7.16 4.96 -13.24
C SER A 26 6.08 4.54 -14.24
N TYR A 27 4.97 3.98 -13.77
CA TYR A 27 3.86 3.56 -14.65
C TYR A 27 2.96 4.71 -15.09
N GLY A 28 3.05 5.88 -14.47
CA GLY A 28 2.16 6.98 -14.81
C GLY A 28 2.69 8.34 -14.41
N ASP A 29 1.81 9.32 -14.43
CA ASP A 29 2.14 10.73 -14.17
C ASP A 29 1.78 11.16 -12.75
N TYR A 30 0.85 10.45 -12.11
CA TYR A 30 0.30 10.82 -10.81
C TYR A 30 0.15 9.57 -9.97
N LEU A 31 0.80 9.53 -8.81
CA LEU A 31 0.75 8.39 -7.90
C LEU A 31 -0.06 8.74 -6.65
N THR A 32 -1.12 7.96 -6.41
CA THR A 32 -1.88 8.01 -5.16
C THR A 32 -1.57 6.76 -4.35
N VAL A 33 -1.19 6.96 -3.09
CA VAL A 33 -0.96 5.86 -2.14
C VAL A 33 -2.11 5.83 -1.14
N VAL A 34 -2.76 4.68 -1.03
CA VAL A 34 -3.83 4.44 -0.06
C VAL A 34 -3.26 3.62 1.09
N VAL A 35 -3.24 4.22 2.28
CA VAL A 35 -2.75 3.58 3.49
C VAL A 35 -3.94 2.95 4.21
N SER A 36 -3.81 1.68 4.61
CA SER A 36 -4.91 0.96 5.26
C SER A 36 -5.24 1.56 6.63
N ARG A 37 -6.52 1.55 6.97
CA ARG A 37 -6.98 1.94 8.31
C ARG A 37 -6.49 0.94 9.35
N ASP A 38 -6.26 1.40 10.58
CA ASP A 38 -5.84 0.55 11.69
C ASP A 38 -6.80 -0.62 11.89
N GLU A 39 -8.09 -0.35 11.82
CA GLU A 39 -9.14 -1.37 11.96
C GLU A 39 -9.03 -2.45 10.88
N ILE A 40 -8.85 -2.04 9.63
CA ILE A 40 -8.75 -2.97 8.50
C ILE A 40 -7.46 -3.78 8.60
N THR A 41 -6.36 -3.16 8.97
CA THR A 41 -5.08 -3.86 9.16
C THR A 41 -5.21 -4.93 10.22
N THR A 42 -5.86 -4.62 11.34
CA THR A 42 -6.09 -5.57 12.44
C THR A 42 -6.95 -6.74 11.97
N GLN A 43 -8.02 -6.49 11.20
CA GLN A 43 -8.87 -7.54 10.67
C GLN A 43 -8.13 -8.48 9.73
N VAL A 44 -7.31 -7.94 8.83
CA VAL A 44 -6.60 -8.72 7.81
C VAL A 44 -5.42 -9.49 8.41
N LYS A 45 -4.64 -8.86 9.27
CA LYS A 45 -3.40 -9.44 9.81
C LYS A 45 -3.58 -10.13 11.17
N GLY A 46 -4.72 -9.91 11.84
CA GLY A 46 -5.00 -10.47 13.16
C GLY A 46 -4.31 -9.74 14.31
N VAL A 47 -3.50 -8.74 14.02
CA VAL A 47 -2.80 -7.92 15.03
C VAL A 47 -2.83 -6.46 14.60
N PRO A 48 -2.84 -5.50 15.56
CA PRO A 48 -2.81 -4.08 15.20
C PRO A 48 -1.45 -3.68 14.63
N PRO A 49 -1.40 -2.62 13.81
CA PRO A 49 -0.13 -2.09 13.35
C PRO A 49 0.66 -1.45 14.52
N ILE A 50 1.98 -1.34 14.35
CA ILE A 50 2.86 -0.72 15.34
C ILE A 50 2.63 0.78 15.38
N PHE A 51 2.52 1.43 14.22
CA PHE A 51 2.28 2.86 14.11
C PHE A 51 0.83 3.14 13.72
N SER A 52 0.29 4.24 14.25
CA SER A 52 -1.08 4.66 13.92
C SER A 52 -1.23 4.98 12.44
N GLU A 53 -2.47 4.93 11.95
CA GLU A 53 -2.75 5.24 10.56
C GLU A 53 -2.29 6.65 10.18
N GLN A 54 -2.41 7.64 11.08
CA GLN A 54 -1.95 9.00 10.84
C GLN A 54 -0.43 9.06 10.67
N THR A 55 0.31 8.38 11.55
CA THR A 55 1.77 8.30 11.46
C THR A 55 2.21 7.63 10.17
N ARG A 56 1.53 6.55 9.78
CA ARG A 56 1.87 5.82 8.56
C ARG A 56 1.66 6.68 7.31
N VAL A 57 0.59 7.47 7.28
CA VAL A 57 0.35 8.44 6.20
C VAL A 57 1.48 9.46 6.15
N GLN A 58 1.84 10.03 7.29
CA GLN A 58 2.90 11.05 7.37
C GLN A 58 4.25 10.51 6.90
N ASP A 59 4.57 9.27 7.26
CA ASP A 59 5.83 8.63 6.87
C ASP A 59 5.93 8.47 5.35
N ILE A 60 4.83 8.10 4.69
CA ILE A 60 4.81 7.99 3.23
C ILE A 60 4.87 9.36 2.57
N GLN A 61 4.15 10.35 3.11
CA GLN A 61 4.22 11.73 2.61
C GLN A 61 5.65 12.27 2.66
N ALA A 62 6.37 11.96 3.72
CA ALA A 62 7.74 12.44 3.93
C ALA A 62 8.74 11.91 2.88
N LEU A 63 8.42 10.82 2.19
CA LEU A 63 9.27 10.28 1.14
C LEU A 63 9.27 11.14 -0.13
N ASN A 64 8.26 11.98 -0.33
CA ASN A 64 8.11 12.85 -1.51
C ASN A 64 8.08 12.09 -2.85
N ILE A 65 7.56 10.87 -2.85
CA ILE A 65 7.42 10.05 -4.07
C ILE A 65 5.99 10.13 -4.58
N ALA A 66 5.00 9.97 -3.69
CA ALA A 66 3.60 10.02 -4.04
C ALA A 66 3.12 11.47 -4.22
N ASP A 67 2.23 11.67 -5.18
CA ASP A 67 1.57 12.96 -5.39
C ASP A 67 0.43 13.17 -4.40
N LYS A 68 -0.19 12.06 -3.97
CA LYS A 68 -1.28 12.08 -3.00
C LYS A 68 -1.15 10.87 -2.08
N VAL A 69 -1.32 11.08 -0.77
CA VAL A 69 -1.38 10.01 0.21
C VAL A 69 -2.68 10.15 0.99
N ARG A 70 -3.46 9.09 1.08
CA ARG A 70 -4.71 9.12 1.81
C ARG A 70 -4.94 7.80 2.53
N LEU A 71 -5.84 7.83 3.53
CA LEU A 71 -6.33 6.62 4.16
C LEU A 71 -7.41 5.98 3.30
N GLY A 72 -7.55 4.66 3.41
CA GLY A 72 -8.68 3.94 2.85
C GLY A 72 -9.99 4.37 3.51
N ASN A 73 -11.12 3.99 2.91
CA ASN A 73 -12.43 4.34 3.45
C ASN A 73 -12.75 3.53 4.70
N LEU A 74 -13.56 4.12 5.57
CA LEU A 74 -14.16 3.41 6.69
C LEU A 74 -15.31 2.52 6.18
N GLY A 75 -15.61 1.47 6.94
CA GLY A 75 -16.69 0.56 6.61
C GLY A 75 -16.21 -0.67 5.84
N GLU A 76 -17.16 -1.43 5.31
CA GLU A 76 -16.90 -2.74 4.72
C GLU A 76 -16.45 -2.68 3.26
N ASP A 77 -16.77 -1.61 2.54
CA ASP A 77 -16.45 -1.49 1.11
C ASP A 77 -15.03 -0.98 0.90
N ARG A 78 -14.10 -1.91 0.78
CA ARG A 78 -12.67 -1.62 0.53
C ARG A 78 -12.40 -1.11 -0.88
N TYR A 79 -13.36 -1.30 -1.79
CA TYR A 79 -13.18 -0.98 -3.22
C TYR A 79 -13.71 0.40 -3.58
N LYS A 80 -14.44 1.04 -2.68
CA LYS A 80 -15.00 2.37 -2.91
C LYS A 80 -13.94 3.40 -3.28
N VAL A 81 -12.76 3.29 -2.69
CA VAL A 81 -11.64 4.19 -2.96
C VAL A 81 -11.21 4.14 -4.44
N ILE A 82 -11.36 3.00 -5.10
CA ILE A 82 -11.03 2.85 -6.51
C ILE A 82 -11.93 3.73 -7.37
N ALA A 83 -13.24 3.71 -7.08
CA ALA A 83 -14.19 4.58 -7.78
C ALA A 83 -13.90 6.06 -7.52
N GLU A 84 -13.55 6.40 -6.29
CA GLU A 84 -13.24 7.78 -5.91
C GLU A 84 -11.99 8.32 -6.59
N GLU A 85 -10.92 7.51 -6.64
CA GLU A 85 -9.64 7.92 -7.22
C GLU A 85 -9.57 7.71 -8.73
N ASN A 86 -10.41 6.82 -9.25
CA ASN A 86 -10.55 6.58 -10.69
C ASN A 86 -9.20 6.35 -11.40
N PRO A 87 -8.42 5.34 -10.98
CA PRO A 87 -7.07 5.14 -11.52
C PRO A 87 -7.08 4.51 -12.91
N ASP A 88 -6.01 4.74 -13.65
CA ASP A 88 -5.74 4.04 -14.91
C ASP A 88 -4.97 2.74 -14.64
N ILE A 89 -4.17 2.72 -13.59
CA ILE A 89 -3.37 1.55 -13.19
C ILE A 89 -3.51 1.35 -11.69
N ILE A 90 -3.73 0.09 -11.28
CA ILE A 90 -3.62 -0.33 -9.89
C ILE A 90 -2.35 -1.18 -9.80
N ALA A 91 -1.39 -0.73 -9.00
CA ALA A 91 -0.12 -1.43 -8.80
C ALA A 91 -0.15 -2.19 -7.48
N LEU A 92 0.01 -3.50 -7.55
CA LEU A 92 0.00 -4.39 -6.39
C LEU A 92 1.43 -4.76 -6.00
N GLY A 93 1.70 -4.81 -4.69
CA GLY A 93 2.97 -5.31 -4.19
C GLY A 93 3.20 -6.77 -4.58
N TYR A 94 4.45 -7.20 -4.63
CA TYR A 94 4.81 -8.53 -5.12
C TYR A 94 4.13 -9.68 -4.34
N ASP A 95 3.84 -9.46 -3.06
CA ASP A 95 3.22 -10.45 -2.18
C ASP A 95 1.84 -10.04 -1.68
N GLN A 96 1.24 -9.01 -2.27
CA GLN A 96 -0.04 -8.48 -1.83
C GLN A 96 -1.19 -9.34 -2.37
N GLU A 97 -1.89 -10.02 -1.48
CA GLU A 97 -3.00 -10.92 -1.82
C GLU A 97 -4.32 -10.48 -1.18
N ALA A 98 -4.27 -9.73 -0.08
CA ALA A 98 -5.47 -9.26 0.61
C ALA A 98 -6.37 -8.47 -0.35
N PHE A 99 -7.66 -8.79 -0.38
CA PHE A 99 -8.72 -8.25 -1.23
C PHE A 99 -8.49 -8.35 -2.75
N THR A 100 -7.33 -8.82 -3.22
CA THR A 100 -7.05 -8.85 -4.67
C THR A 100 -7.85 -9.89 -5.43
N ASP A 101 -8.35 -10.93 -4.75
CA ASP A 101 -9.10 -12.02 -5.39
C ASP A 101 -10.34 -11.52 -6.15
N LYS A 102 -10.99 -10.47 -5.64
CA LYS A 102 -12.19 -9.90 -6.23
C LYS A 102 -11.96 -8.54 -6.87
N LEU A 103 -10.72 -8.10 -6.94
CA LEU A 103 -10.40 -6.77 -7.43
C LEU A 103 -10.90 -6.56 -8.86
N SER A 104 -10.72 -7.56 -9.74
CA SER A 104 -11.16 -7.47 -11.13
C SER A 104 -12.67 -7.30 -11.29
N GLU A 105 -13.46 -7.72 -10.30
CA GLU A 105 -14.91 -7.55 -10.30
C GLU A 105 -15.34 -6.11 -9.97
N HIS A 106 -14.46 -5.32 -9.37
CA HIS A 106 -14.74 -3.97 -8.91
C HIS A 106 -14.11 -2.88 -9.77
N ILE A 107 -13.50 -3.25 -10.88
CA ILE A 107 -12.87 -2.31 -11.81
C ILE A 107 -13.42 -2.48 -13.21
N ASP A 108 -13.33 -1.41 -14.02
CA ASP A 108 -13.55 -1.48 -15.45
C ASP A 108 -12.24 -1.90 -16.10
N GLN A 109 -12.14 -3.16 -16.49
CA GLN A 109 -10.92 -3.74 -17.06
C GLN A 109 -10.49 -3.09 -18.38
N GLN A 110 -11.40 -2.42 -19.07
CA GLN A 110 -11.07 -1.67 -20.29
C GLN A 110 -10.34 -0.37 -19.96
N LYS A 111 -10.61 0.20 -18.80
CA LYS A 111 -10.04 1.46 -18.35
C LYS A 111 -8.86 1.25 -17.39
N THR A 112 -9.02 0.40 -16.39
CA THR A 112 -8.04 0.22 -15.32
C THR A 112 -7.28 -1.08 -15.52
N LYS A 113 -5.95 -1.00 -15.55
CA LYS A 113 -5.06 -2.16 -15.63
C LYS A 113 -4.46 -2.46 -14.27
N ILE A 114 -4.26 -3.75 -13.99
CA ILE A 114 -3.61 -4.20 -12.77
C ILE A 114 -2.19 -4.64 -13.13
N VAL A 115 -1.19 -4.12 -12.41
CA VAL A 115 0.20 -4.53 -12.57
C VAL A 115 0.75 -5.04 -11.23
N ARG A 116 1.66 -6.00 -11.29
CA ARG A 116 2.32 -6.55 -10.10
C ARG A 116 3.74 -6.00 -10.04
N LEU A 117 4.08 -5.36 -8.92
CA LEU A 117 5.39 -4.76 -8.73
C LEU A 117 6.43 -5.81 -8.35
N HIS A 118 7.70 -5.51 -8.57
CA HIS A 118 8.80 -6.42 -8.32
C HIS A 118 9.26 -6.35 -6.86
N ALA A 119 9.70 -7.49 -6.33
CA ALA A 119 10.31 -7.55 -5.00
C ALA A 119 11.69 -6.88 -5.01
N TYR A 120 12.02 -6.18 -3.91
CA TYR A 120 13.35 -5.64 -3.68
C TYR A 120 13.92 -6.26 -2.40
N LYS A 121 14.82 -7.22 -2.56
CA LYS A 121 15.48 -7.94 -1.45
C LYS A 121 14.47 -8.39 -0.38
N PRO A 122 13.45 -9.19 -0.74
CA PRO A 122 12.40 -9.57 0.20
C PRO A 122 12.90 -10.35 1.42
N GLU A 123 14.03 -11.05 1.29
CA GLU A 123 14.68 -11.75 2.38
C GLU A 123 15.18 -10.81 3.49
N ILE A 124 15.38 -9.52 3.16
CA ILE A 124 15.85 -8.50 4.12
C ILE A 124 14.72 -7.51 4.45
N PHE A 125 13.99 -7.03 3.44
CA PHE A 125 13.06 -5.90 3.56
C PHE A 125 11.59 -6.28 3.54
N LYS A 126 11.24 -7.56 3.75
CA LYS A 126 9.85 -7.93 3.93
C LYS A 126 9.35 -7.37 5.26
N SER A 127 8.17 -6.71 5.24
CA SER A 127 7.64 -6.00 6.41
C SER A 127 7.56 -6.85 7.68
N SER A 128 7.18 -8.12 7.56
CA SER A 128 7.09 -9.01 8.72
C SER A 128 8.45 -9.23 9.39
N LYS A 129 9.52 -9.33 8.61
CA LYS A 129 10.89 -9.49 9.13
C LYS A 129 11.38 -8.22 9.79
N ILE A 130 11.10 -7.07 9.19
CA ILE A 130 11.47 -5.76 9.75
C ILE A 130 10.76 -5.53 11.09
N LYS A 131 9.47 -5.85 11.17
CA LYS A 131 8.71 -5.74 12.41
C LYS A 131 9.26 -6.61 13.52
N GLU A 132 9.62 -7.84 13.20
CA GLU A 132 10.20 -8.79 14.15
C GLU A 132 11.50 -8.25 14.75
N GLN A 133 12.40 -7.77 13.90
CA GLN A 133 13.65 -7.17 14.31
C GLN A 133 13.43 -5.92 15.16
N TRP A 134 12.53 -5.04 14.75
CA TRP A 134 12.19 -3.82 15.46
C TRP A 134 11.68 -4.13 16.87
N LYS A 135 10.80 -5.13 17.01
CA LYS A 135 10.28 -5.56 18.31
C LYS A 135 11.37 -6.12 19.21
N LYS A 136 12.29 -6.90 18.67
CA LYS A 136 13.44 -7.44 19.43
C LYS A 136 14.33 -6.35 19.96
N GLU A 137 14.62 -5.34 19.17
CA GLU A 137 15.46 -4.21 19.57
C GLU A 137 14.83 -3.38 20.68
N ARG A 138 13.50 -3.31 20.72
CA ARG A 138 12.74 -2.55 21.72
C ARG A 138 12.46 -3.28 23.01
N LYS A 139 12.77 -4.56 23.09
CA LYS A 139 12.57 -5.39 24.29
C LYS A 139 13.78 -5.42 25.23
N ILE A 140 14.63 -4.48 25.14
CA ILE A 140 15.81 -4.38 26.02
C ILE A 140 15.40 -3.92 27.40
#